data_219ee95f2df0d360763b57caab816458
#
_entry.id   219ee95f2df0d360763b57caab816458
#
_cell.length_a   1.000
_cell.length_b   1.000
_cell.length_c   1.000
_cell.angle_alpha   90.00
_cell.angle_beta   90.00
_cell.angle_gamma   90.00
#
_symmetry.space_group_name_H-M   'P 1'
#
loop_
_entity.id
_entity.type
_entity.pdbx_description
1 polymer ?
#
loop_
_entity_poly.entity_id
_entity_poly.type
_entity_poly.pdbx_seq_one_letter_code
_entity_poly.pdbx_strand_id
1 'polypeptide(L)'
;MVTSTQIQQIVQILVKECQPDKIILFGSYAQGTAHEGSDLDLAIVKKSDLPSFKRPIEFQKALRADGQRWFFPMDILVFTPEEVEKYKNDPYSFVHEVLLTGKTLYES
;
A
#
# COMPACT_ATOMS: atom_id res chain seq x y z
N MET A 1 -2.60 12.17 13.55
CA MET A 1 -1.80 11.54 12.49
C MET A 1 -1.70 10.04 12.74
N VAL A 2 -1.49 9.27 11.69
CA VAL A 2 -1.30 7.82 11.81
C VAL A 2 0.06 7.55 12.45
N THR A 3 0.08 6.68 13.47
CA THR A 3 1.32 6.33 14.18
C THR A 3 2.01 5.14 13.50
N SER A 4 3.29 4.96 13.78
CA SER A 4 4.03 3.81 13.27
C SER A 4 3.44 2.50 13.79
N THR A 5 2.92 2.48 15.02
CA THR A 5 2.23 1.30 15.58
C THR A 5 0.99 0.96 14.78
N GLN A 6 0.20 1.97 14.42
CA GLN A 6 -1.01 1.75 13.59
C GLN A 6 -0.64 1.23 12.20
N ILE A 7 0.42 1.77 11.59
CA ILE A 7 0.89 1.30 10.29
C ILE A 7 1.32 -0.18 10.38
N GLN A 8 2.05 -0.55 11.44
CA GLN A 8 2.45 -1.94 11.64
C GLN A 8 1.25 -2.88 11.81
N GLN A 9 0.22 -2.44 12.54
CA GLN A 9 -1.01 -3.22 12.71
C GLN A 9 -1.71 -3.43 11.36
N ILE A 10 -1.79 -2.39 10.55
CA ILE A 10 -2.39 -2.49 9.22
C ILE A 10 -1.61 -3.50 8.36
N VAL A 11 -0.30 -3.40 8.35
CA VAL A 11 0.56 -4.33 7.59
C VAL A 11 0.34 -5.77 8.04
N GLN A 12 0.29 -6.02 9.36
CA GLN A 12 0.08 -7.36 9.89
C GLN A 12 -1.27 -7.95 9.43
N ILE A 13 -2.33 -7.14 9.45
CA ILE A 13 -3.65 -7.57 8.99
C ILE A 13 -3.60 -7.93 7.51
N LEU A 14 -3.03 -7.05 6.70
CA LEU A 14 -2.99 -7.25 5.25
C LEU A 14 -2.15 -8.47 4.88
N VAL A 15 -1.03 -8.69 5.55
CA VAL A 15 -0.18 -9.87 5.31
C VAL A 15 -0.92 -11.15 5.68
N LYS A 16 -1.55 -11.16 6.84
CA LYS A 16 -2.26 -12.35 7.34
C LYS A 16 -3.45 -12.71 6.44
N GLU A 17 -4.24 -11.72 6.06
CA GLU A 17 -5.50 -11.97 5.37
C GLU A 17 -5.38 -12.04 3.85
N CYS A 18 -4.42 -11.34 3.26
CA CYS A 18 -4.33 -11.20 1.80
C CYS A 18 -3.05 -11.76 1.20
N GLN A 19 -2.01 -11.99 1.99
CA GLN A 19 -0.75 -12.61 1.56
C GLN A 19 -0.13 -11.91 0.34
N PRO A 20 0.13 -10.59 0.44
CA PRO A 20 0.77 -9.85 -0.65
C PRO A 20 2.24 -10.23 -0.80
N ASP A 21 2.82 -9.93 -1.95
CA ASP A 21 4.26 -10.09 -2.16
C ASP A 21 5.04 -8.95 -1.51
N LYS A 22 4.49 -7.75 -1.52
CA LYS A 22 5.19 -6.56 -1.02
C LYS A 22 4.19 -5.49 -0.61
N ILE A 23 4.54 -4.73 0.43
CA ILE A 23 3.78 -3.53 0.85
C ILE A 23 4.78 -2.39 0.96
N ILE A 24 4.49 -1.28 0.28
CA ILE A 24 5.35 -0.10 0.22
C ILE A 24 4.56 1.10 0.73
N LEU A 25 5.13 1.82 1.68
CA LEU A 25 4.61 3.11 2.13
C LEU A 25 5.13 4.18 1.16
N PHE A 26 4.24 4.98 0.61
CA PHE A 26 4.65 6.08 -0.25
C PHE A 26 3.92 7.36 0.15
N GLY A 27 4.15 8.45 -0.59
CA GLY A 27 3.51 9.73 -0.30
C GLY A 27 4.07 10.42 0.93
N SER A 28 3.25 11.26 1.58
CA SER A 28 3.71 12.16 2.63
C SER A 28 4.26 11.43 3.85
N TYR A 29 3.66 10.31 4.25
CA TYR A 29 4.16 9.53 5.39
C TYR A 29 5.54 8.92 5.11
N ALA A 30 5.81 8.55 3.87
CA ALA A 30 7.13 8.01 3.50
C ALA A 30 8.20 9.11 3.45
N GLN A 31 7.81 10.33 3.08
CA GLN A 31 8.72 11.45 2.88
C GLN A 31 8.90 12.33 4.11
N GLY A 32 8.18 12.04 5.19
CA GLY A 32 8.27 12.84 6.42
C GLY A 32 7.55 14.17 6.36
N THR A 33 6.64 14.35 5.42
CA THR A 33 5.89 15.59 5.22
C THR A 33 4.41 15.48 5.64
N ALA A 34 4.02 14.36 6.27
CA ALA A 34 2.65 14.15 6.69
C ALA A 34 2.22 15.15 7.77
N HIS A 35 0.96 15.54 7.72
CA HIS A 35 0.32 16.40 8.71
C HIS A 35 -1.07 15.88 9.02
N GLU A 36 -1.78 16.55 9.93
CA GLU A 36 -3.17 16.19 10.23
C GLU A 36 -4.00 16.22 8.93
N GLY A 37 -4.75 15.16 8.70
CA GLY A 37 -5.56 15.04 7.49
C GLY A 37 -4.84 14.46 6.28
N SER A 38 -3.54 14.19 6.37
CA SER A 38 -2.82 13.50 5.28
C SER A 38 -3.33 12.08 5.11
N ASP A 39 -3.43 11.63 3.84
CA ASP A 39 -3.76 10.24 3.52
C ASP A 39 -2.58 9.33 3.84
N LEU A 40 -2.87 8.13 4.34
CA LEU A 40 -1.90 7.06 4.41
C LEU A 40 -1.90 6.34 3.06
N ASP A 41 -0.78 6.39 2.34
CA ASP A 41 -0.67 5.84 0.99
C ASP A 41 0.12 4.54 1.02
N LEU A 42 -0.51 3.44 0.60
CA LEU A 42 0.10 2.11 0.53
C LEU A 42 0.04 1.59 -0.89
N ALA A 43 1.17 1.13 -1.39
CA ALA A 43 1.27 0.40 -2.65
C ALA A 43 1.56 -1.06 -2.35
N ILE A 44 0.74 -1.94 -2.89
CA ILE A 44 0.81 -3.37 -2.64
C ILE A 44 1.15 -4.06 -3.94
N VAL A 45 2.07 -5.02 -3.89
CA VAL A 45 2.38 -5.87 -5.03
C VAL A 45 1.77 -7.24 -4.79
N LYS A 46 0.89 -7.66 -5.67
CA LYS A 46 0.24 -8.96 -5.60
C LYS A 46 -0.25 -9.39 -6.97
N LYS A 47 -0.05 -10.65 -7.31
CA LYS A 47 -0.57 -11.22 -8.55
C LYS A 47 -2.10 -11.14 -8.57
N SER A 48 -2.67 -10.70 -9.70
CA SER A 48 -4.11 -10.55 -9.83
C SER A 48 -4.51 -10.56 -11.30
N ASP A 49 -5.67 -11.14 -11.58
CA ASP A 49 -6.30 -11.09 -12.90
C ASP A 49 -7.36 -9.99 -12.97
N LEU A 50 -7.57 -9.26 -11.86
CA LEU A 50 -8.55 -8.18 -11.80
C LEU A 50 -8.02 -6.91 -12.43
N PRO A 51 -8.90 -6.06 -12.97
CA PRO A 51 -8.50 -4.72 -13.37
C PRO A 51 -8.03 -3.91 -12.15
N SER A 52 -7.15 -2.94 -12.38
CA SER A 52 -6.44 -2.24 -11.29
C SER A 52 -7.39 -1.62 -10.26
N PHE A 53 -8.53 -1.07 -10.69
CA PHE A 53 -9.46 -0.40 -9.78
C PHE A 53 -10.21 -1.36 -8.85
N LYS A 54 -10.24 -2.66 -9.16
CA LYS A 54 -10.89 -3.67 -8.32
C LYS A 54 -9.92 -4.35 -7.35
N ARG A 55 -8.63 -4.30 -7.61
CA ARG A 55 -7.61 -5.00 -6.80
C ARG A 55 -7.59 -4.55 -5.34
N PRO A 56 -7.77 -3.26 -5.00
CA PRO A 56 -7.72 -2.83 -3.60
C PRO A 56 -8.86 -3.36 -2.72
N ILE A 57 -9.95 -3.85 -3.31
CA ILE A 57 -11.15 -4.22 -2.56
C ILE A 57 -10.88 -5.28 -1.51
N GLU A 58 -10.10 -6.33 -1.83
CA GLU A 58 -9.81 -7.38 -0.84
C GLU A 58 -9.06 -6.83 0.37
N PHE A 59 -8.15 -5.88 0.16
CA PHE A 59 -7.37 -5.28 1.25
C PHE A 59 -8.25 -4.37 2.11
N GLN A 60 -9.12 -3.60 1.50
CA GLN A 60 -10.09 -2.77 2.21
C GLN A 60 -11.06 -3.61 3.05
N LYS A 61 -11.51 -4.75 2.50
CA LYS A 61 -12.39 -5.67 3.23
C LYS A 61 -11.66 -6.31 4.42
N ALA A 62 -10.39 -6.68 4.25
CA ALA A 62 -9.60 -7.26 5.33
C ALA A 62 -9.47 -6.29 6.51
N LEU A 63 -9.23 -5.03 6.23
CA LEU A 63 -9.11 -4.00 7.28
C LEU A 63 -10.43 -3.77 7.99
N ARG A 64 -11.56 -3.82 7.28
CA ARG A 64 -12.88 -3.67 7.89
C ARG A 64 -13.26 -4.87 8.74
N ALA A 65 -12.89 -6.07 8.29
CA ALA A 65 -13.25 -7.31 8.96
C ALA A 65 -12.50 -7.52 10.28
N ASP A 66 -11.39 -6.82 10.50
CA ASP A 66 -10.57 -6.94 11.72
C ASP A 66 -11.30 -6.43 12.98
N GLY A 67 -12.41 -5.72 12.82
CA GLY A 67 -13.16 -5.19 13.94
C GLY A 67 -12.64 -3.87 14.49
N GLN A 68 -11.49 -3.42 14.04
CA GLN A 68 -10.99 -2.09 14.36
C GLN A 68 -11.55 -1.07 13.38
N ARG A 69 -11.68 0.16 13.85
CA ARG A 69 -12.09 1.27 13.01
C ARG A 69 -10.88 2.16 12.72
N TRP A 70 -10.61 2.34 11.45
CA TRP A 70 -9.50 3.18 11.00
C TRP A 70 -10.07 4.56 10.64
N PHE A 71 -9.86 5.54 11.53
CA PHE A 71 -10.47 6.87 11.44
C PHE A 71 -9.59 7.87 10.69
N PHE A 72 -8.85 7.43 9.71
CA PHE A 72 -8.03 8.31 8.90
C PHE A 72 -8.14 7.90 7.42
N PRO A 73 -7.94 8.86 6.50
CA PRO A 73 -8.01 8.54 5.08
C PRO A 73 -6.84 7.64 4.66
N MET A 74 -7.14 6.67 3.82
CA MET A 74 -6.18 5.67 3.37
C MET A 74 -6.38 5.43 1.89
N ASP A 75 -5.28 5.44 1.14
CA ASP A 75 -5.29 5.15 -0.28
C ASP A 75 -4.47 3.88 -0.53
N ILE A 76 -5.09 2.88 -1.11
CA ILE A 76 -4.45 1.58 -1.39
C ILE A 76 -4.42 1.38 -2.90
N LEU A 77 -3.20 1.24 -3.43
CA LEU A 77 -2.97 0.89 -4.83
C LEU A 77 -2.38 -0.51 -4.88
N VAL A 78 -2.74 -1.26 -5.91
CA VAL A 78 -2.23 -2.63 -6.08
C VAL A 78 -1.65 -2.77 -7.49
N PHE A 79 -0.36 -3.13 -7.54
CA PHE A 79 0.34 -3.45 -8.79
C PHE A 79 0.58 -4.94 -8.85
N THR A 80 0.52 -5.52 -10.06
CA THR A 80 0.96 -6.90 -10.25
C THR A 80 2.48 -6.96 -10.37
N PRO A 81 3.11 -8.12 -10.10
CA PRO A 81 4.54 -8.27 -10.35
C PRO A 81 4.93 -7.97 -11.78
N GLU A 82 4.09 -8.30 -12.75
CA GLU A 82 4.33 -8.03 -14.17
C GLU A 82 4.37 -6.53 -14.45
N GLU A 83 3.46 -5.78 -13.83
CA GLU A 83 3.46 -4.32 -13.97
C GLU A 83 4.70 -3.69 -13.35
N VAL A 84 5.14 -4.21 -12.20
CA VAL A 84 6.36 -3.74 -11.55
C VAL A 84 7.56 -3.96 -12.48
N GLU A 85 7.71 -5.16 -13.04
CA GLU A 85 8.79 -5.46 -13.98
C GLU A 85 8.74 -4.55 -15.22
N LYS A 86 7.55 -4.31 -15.73
CA LYS A 86 7.37 -3.50 -16.94
C LYS A 86 7.73 -2.03 -16.74
N TYR A 87 7.38 -1.47 -15.58
CA TYR A 87 7.46 -0.02 -15.37
C TYR A 87 8.54 0.43 -14.39
N LYS A 88 9.22 -0.48 -13.70
CA LYS A 88 10.18 -0.10 -12.64
C LYS A 88 11.33 0.78 -13.13
N ASN A 89 11.70 0.68 -14.40
CA ASN A 89 12.80 1.46 -14.98
C ASN A 89 12.31 2.62 -15.84
N ASP A 90 10.99 2.85 -15.91
CA ASP A 90 10.41 3.94 -16.66
C ASP A 90 10.26 5.17 -15.75
N PRO A 91 11.11 6.21 -15.91
CA PRO A 91 11.07 7.37 -15.00
C PRO A 91 9.78 8.18 -15.09
N TYR A 92 8.94 7.94 -16.10
CA TYR A 92 7.65 8.61 -16.22
C TYR A 92 6.51 7.82 -15.63
N SER A 93 6.76 6.61 -15.10
CA SER A 93 5.72 5.79 -14.53
C SER A 93 5.56 6.05 -13.03
N PHE A 94 4.33 5.89 -12.54
CA PHE A 94 4.05 6.00 -11.12
C PHE A 94 4.70 4.86 -10.32
N VAL A 95 4.78 3.66 -10.91
CA VAL A 95 5.47 2.52 -10.30
C VAL A 95 6.92 2.87 -9.98
N HIS A 96 7.63 3.48 -10.93
CA HIS A 96 9.02 3.90 -10.73
C HIS A 96 9.14 4.88 -9.56
N GLU A 97 8.25 5.88 -9.50
CA GLU A 97 8.26 6.86 -8.42
C GLU A 97 8.03 6.23 -7.07
N VAL A 98 7.05 5.33 -6.95
CA VAL A 98 6.78 4.62 -5.70
C VAL A 98 7.98 3.81 -5.25
N LEU A 99 8.64 3.10 -6.17
CA LEU A 99 9.82 2.30 -5.84
C LEU A 99 11.00 3.18 -5.43
N LEU A 100 11.16 4.34 -6.07
CA LEU A 100 12.27 5.25 -5.79
C LEU A 100 12.12 5.97 -4.44
N THR A 101 10.91 6.45 -4.13
CA THR A 101 10.68 7.32 -2.97
C THR A 101 9.98 6.62 -1.81
N GLY A 102 9.44 5.43 -2.02
CA GLY A 102 8.70 4.69 -1.01
C GLY A 102 9.60 3.94 -0.04
N LYS A 103 8.98 3.48 1.05
CA LYS A 103 9.64 2.63 2.05
C LYS A 103 8.97 1.28 2.07
N THR A 104 9.74 0.23 1.88
CA THR A 104 9.22 -1.14 1.96
C THR A 104 8.88 -1.47 3.41
N LEU A 105 7.61 -1.78 3.65
CA LEU A 105 7.13 -2.19 4.98
C LEU A 105 7.09 -3.70 5.14
N TYR A 106 6.92 -4.42 4.04
CA TYR A 106 6.84 -5.88 4.03
C TYR A 106 7.29 -6.41 2.67
N GLU A 107 8.02 -7.52 2.71
CA GLU A 107 8.44 -8.24 1.51
C GLU A 107 8.49 -9.73 1.83
N SER A 108 7.73 -10.52 1.10
CA SER A 108 7.68 -11.97 1.32
C SER A 108 8.96 -12.68 0.84
#